data_c927e50eab72c259e2625ce89d71f345
#
_entry.id   c927e50eab72c259e2625ce89d71f345
#
_cell.length_a   1.000
_cell.length_b   1.000
_cell.length_c   1.000
_cell.angle_alpha   90.00
_cell.angle_beta   90.00
_cell.angle_gamma   90.00
#
_symmetry.space_group_name_H-M   'P 1'
#
loop_
_entity.id
_entity.type
_entity.pdbx_description
1 polymer ?
#
loop_
_entity_poly.entity_id
_entity_poly.type
_entity_poly.pdbx_seq_one_letter_code
_entity_poly.pdbx_strand_id
1 'polypeptide(L)'
;AACVNEMPALEKFNKKLKEHGAELIGANVEASDEATLKDAKDILSKQGATYRNIVINGGDDAKAYLAKIFSFPTTVMVDKNGNIVGDPIVGNLEDEKKQEEIIKMIEEVKSGSGVTSTVTQGQSAGANDELTDLYAKESEIFGKHQDIWNKVFATMSKDQIEQTQNKPYDEVLKAQVEANKASFSEDELKTLEEDIKMISEIEKQIAEASAKASK
;
A
#
# COMPACT_ATOMS: atom_id res chain seq x y z
N ALA A 1 9.15 6.52 -0.23
CA ALA A 1 8.86 6.29 -0.90
C ALA A 1 8.13 6.11 -2.20
N ALA A 2 7.67 4.91 -2.57
CA ALA A 2 7.07 4.70 -3.90
C ALA A 2 5.89 5.65 -4.18
N CYS A 3 4.96 5.80 -3.23
CA CYS A 3 3.81 6.71 -3.38
C CYS A 3 4.21 8.17 -3.62
N VAL A 4 5.29 8.64 -2.98
CA VAL A 4 5.75 10.03 -3.14
C VAL A 4 6.41 10.22 -4.51
N ASN A 5 7.17 9.23 -4.96
CA ASN A 5 7.89 9.30 -6.23
C ASN A 5 6.95 9.33 -7.44
N GLU A 6 5.80 8.65 -7.36
CA GLU A 6 4.82 8.65 -8.46
C GLU A 6 3.93 9.90 -8.54
N MET A 7 3.89 10.76 -7.50
CA MET A 7 2.99 11.92 -7.46
C MET A 7 3.06 12.84 -8.67
N PRO A 8 4.24 13.17 -9.24
CA PRO A 8 4.31 13.97 -10.46
C PRO A 8 3.69 13.27 -11.68
N ALA A 9 3.82 11.95 -11.78
CA ALA A 9 3.17 11.16 -12.84
C ALA A 9 1.65 11.12 -12.64
N LEU A 10 1.19 10.98 -11.39
CA LEU A 10 -0.23 11.01 -11.04
C LEU A 10 -0.87 12.36 -11.36
N GLU A 11 -0.17 13.48 -11.16
CA GLU A 11 -0.64 14.82 -11.55
C GLU A 11 -0.91 14.91 -13.06
N LYS A 12 0.00 14.38 -13.87
CA LYS A 12 -0.19 14.32 -15.34
C LYS A 12 -1.32 13.37 -15.71
N PHE A 13 -1.40 12.23 -15.06
CA PHE A 13 -2.43 11.24 -15.31
C PHE A 13 -3.82 11.76 -14.93
N ASN A 14 -3.95 12.48 -13.83
CA ASN A 14 -5.22 13.12 -13.45
C ASN A 14 -5.75 14.06 -14.53
N LYS A 15 -4.88 14.81 -15.22
CA LYS A 15 -5.28 15.66 -16.35
C LYS A 15 -5.87 14.84 -17.51
N LYS A 16 -5.25 13.69 -17.83
CA LYS A 16 -5.79 12.76 -18.83
C LYS A 16 -7.14 12.16 -18.39
N LEU A 17 -7.26 11.77 -17.10
CA LEU A 17 -8.50 11.22 -16.55
C LEU A 17 -9.66 12.21 -16.65
N LYS A 18 -9.42 13.49 -16.41
CA LYS A 18 -10.45 14.54 -16.55
C LYS A 18 -10.98 14.66 -17.98
N GLU A 19 -10.16 14.44 -18.99
CA GLU A 19 -10.60 14.40 -20.38
C GLU A 19 -11.56 13.24 -20.67
N HIS A 20 -11.48 12.17 -19.87
CA HIS A 20 -12.35 10.99 -19.93
C HIS A 20 -13.51 11.03 -18.90
N GLY A 21 -13.73 12.16 -18.24
CA GLY A 21 -14.80 12.32 -17.25
C GLY A 21 -14.54 11.59 -15.93
N ALA A 22 -13.29 11.33 -15.60
CA ALA A 22 -12.85 10.74 -14.37
C ALA A 22 -11.90 11.67 -13.60
N GLU A 23 -11.64 11.37 -12.34
CA GLU A 23 -10.77 12.14 -11.47
C GLU A 23 -9.94 11.19 -10.60
N LEU A 24 -8.67 11.53 -10.40
CA LEU A 24 -7.82 10.89 -9.40
C LEU A 24 -8.03 11.55 -8.05
N ILE A 25 -8.22 10.75 -7.02
CA ILE A 25 -8.29 11.21 -5.64
C ILE A 25 -7.23 10.46 -4.86
N GLY A 26 -6.27 11.19 -4.28
CA GLY A 26 -5.31 10.62 -3.34
C GLY A 26 -5.99 10.33 -2.01
N ALA A 27 -5.73 9.17 -1.44
CA ALA A 27 -6.24 8.78 -0.13
C ALA A 27 -5.08 8.58 0.84
N ASN A 28 -4.99 9.45 1.85
CA ASN A 28 -4.00 9.30 2.91
C ASN A 28 -4.60 8.47 4.05
N VAL A 29 -3.90 7.40 4.40
CA VAL A 29 -4.31 6.45 5.46
C VAL A 29 -3.53 6.65 6.76
N GLU A 30 -2.51 7.49 6.75
CA GLU A 30 -1.58 7.67 7.89
C GLU A 30 -1.80 8.98 8.65
N ALA A 31 -2.37 10.02 8.01
CA ALA A 31 -2.59 11.29 8.66
C ALA A 31 -3.69 11.17 9.73
N SER A 32 -3.31 11.17 10.98
CA SER A 32 -4.19 10.99 12.13
C SER A 32 -4.30 12.24 13.03
N ASP A 33 -3.41 13.20 12.87
CA ASP A 33 -3.33 14.42 13.65
C ASP A 33 -2.91 15.63 12.80
N GLU A 34 -2.85 16.81 13.41
CA GLU A 34 -2.53 18.06 12.72
C GLU A 34 -1.09 18.08 12.16
N ALA A 35 -0.15 17.48 12.88
CA ALA A 35 1.26 17.45 12.47
C ALA A 35 1.45 16.55 11.24
N THR A 36 0.92 15.33 11.27
CA THR A 36 0.97 14.39 10.15
C THR A 36 0.18 14.88 8.94
N LEU A 37 -0.92 15.60 9.15
CA LEU A 37 -1.67 16.25 8.07
C LEU A 37 -0.87 17.39 7.44
N LYS A 38 -0.14 18.16 8.22
CA LYS A 38 0.74 19.21 7.71
C LYS A 38 1.87 18.60 6.88
N ASP A 39 2.52 17.55 7.38
CA ASP A 39 3.59 16.84 6.65
C ASP A 39 3.09 16.30 5.31
N ALA A 40 1.90 15.71 5.29
CA ALA A 40 1.28 15.22 4.05
C ALA A 40 1.04 16.35 3.03
N LYS A 41 0.53 17.50 3.47
CA LYS A 41 0.34 18.69 2.61
C LYS A 41 1.66 19.25 2.08
N ASP A 42 2.68 19.30 2.92
CA ASP A 42 4.02 19.76 2.52
C ASP A 42 4.63 18.82 1.46
N ILE A 43 4.45 17.51 1.58
CA ILE A 43 4.89 16.51 0.59
C ILE A 43 4.16 16.74 -0.74
N LEU A 44 2.82 16.82 -0.72
CA LEU A 44 2.03 17.08 -1.93
C LEU A 44 2.48 18.35 -2.64
N SER A 45 2.68 19.42 -1.90
CA SER A 45 3.16 20.70 -2.44
C SER A 45 4.55 20.59 -3.08
N LYS A 46 5.49 19.91 -2.42
CA LYS A 46 6.85 19.69 -2.95
C LYS A 46 6.86 18.85 -4.21
N GLN A 47 5.93 17.91 -4.33
CA GLN A 47 5.80 17.04 -5.51
C GLN A 47 4.94 17.67 -6.64
N GLY A 48 4.39 18.86 -6.42
CA GLY A 48 3.53 19.52 -7.40
C GLY A 48 2.19 18.80 -7.61
N ALA A 49 1.74 18.02 -6.64
CA ALA A 49 0.49 17.29 -6.67
C ALA A 49 -0.68 18.22 -6.31
N THR A 50 -1.49 18.57 -7.30
CA THR A 50 -2.67 19.47 -7.14
C THR A 50 -4.00 18.72 -7.21
N TYR A 51 -3.99 17.43 -7.55
CA TYR A 51 -5.19 16.60 -7.52
C TYR A 51 -5.74 16.48 -6.10
N ARG A 52 -7.05 16.26 -6.02
CA ARG A 52 -7.75 16.19 -4.74
C ARG A 52 -7.19 15.06 -3.86
N ASN A 53 -7.00 15.35 -2.59
CA ASN A 53 -6.57 14.40 -1.58
C ASN A 53 -7.54 14.39 -0.41
N ILE A 54 -7.80 13.21 0.14
CA ILE A 54 -8.63 12.99 1.31
C ILE A 54 -7.87 12.23 2.38
N VAL A 55 -8.28 12.41 3.62
CA VAL A 55 -7.88 11.56 4.74
C VAL A 55 -8.99 10.56 5.00
N ILE A 56 -8.67 9.28 5.05
CA ILE A 56 -9.66 8.25 5.36
C ILE A 56 -9.76 8.13 6.88
N ASN A 57 -10.79 8.72 7.44
CA ASN A 57 -11.13 8.63 8.86
C ASN A 57 -12.55 8.07 9.09
N GLY A 58 -13.07 7.36 8.09
CA GLY A 58 -14.42 6.78 8.12
C GLY A 58 -14.59 5.68 9.17
N GLY A 59 -15.83 5.24 9.33
CA GLY A 59 -16.23 4.24 10.30
C GLY A 59 -15.65 2.83 10.05
N ASP A 60 -16.29 1.84 10.65
CA ASP A 60 -15.80 0.44 10.65
C ASP A 60 -15.72 -0.17 9.24
N ASP A 61 -16.60 0.22 8.32
CA ASP A 61 -16.56 -0.27 6.93
C ASP A 61 -15.31 0.19 6.20
N ALA A 62 -14.92 1.47 6.38
CA ALA A 62 -13.70 1.99 5.78
C ALA A 62 -12.45 1.30 6.36
N LYS A 63 -12.42 1.07 7.67
CA LYS A 63 -11.34 0.34 8.33
C LYS A 63 -11.25 -1.10 7.85
N ALA A 64 -12.40 -1.79 7.73
CA ALA A 64 -12.45 -3.16 7.23
C ALA A 64 -11.98 -3.26 5.77
N TYR A 65 -12.27 -2.25 4.94
CA TYR A 65 -11.77 -2.21 3.58
C TYR A 65 -10.26 -1.95 3.52
N LEU A 66 -9.76 -0.97 4.27
CA LEU A 66 -8.34 -0.63 4.35
C LEU A 66 -7.49 -1.80 4.86
N ALA A 67 -8.03 -2.61 5.76
CA ALA A 67 -7.35 -3.80 6.26
C ALA A 67 -7.08 -4.87 5.18
N LYS A 68 -7.74 -4.77 4.03
CA LYS A 68 -7.51 -5.64 2.87
C LYS A 68 -6.43 -5.10 1.93
N ILE A 69 -5.98 -3.86 2.12
CA ILE A 69 -4.92 -3.23 1.33
C ILE A 69 -3.60 -3.45 2.04
N PHE A 70 -2.80 -4.36 1.54
CA PHE A 70 -1.55 -4.80 2.14
C PHE A 70 -0.29 -4.23 1.47
N SER A 71 -0.46 -3.48 0.38
CA SER A 71 0.65 -2.88 -0.35
C SER A 71 0.32 -1.45 -0.79
N PHE A 72 1.33 -0.58 -0.80
CA PHE A 72 1.20 0.80 -1.26
C PHE A 72 2.29 1.12 -2.31
N PRO A 73 1.95 1.84 -3.36
CA PRO A 73 0.62 2.38 -3.66
C PRO A 73 -0.37 1.32 -4.16
N THR A 74 -1.64 1.51 -3.88
CA THR A 74 -2.76 0.73 -4.43
C THR A 74 -3.84 1.69 -4.92
N THR A 75 -4.38 1.41 -6.09
CA THR A 75 -5.45 2.21 -6.71
C THR A 75 -6.74 1.40 -6.77
N VAL A 76 -7.84 2.03 -6.43
CA VAL A 76 -9.19 1.46 -6.50
C VAL A 76 -10.03 2.32 -7.42
N MET A 77 -10.72 1.70 -8.36
CA MET A 77 -11.67 2.39 -9.22
C MET A 77 -13.06 2.40 -8.57
N VAL A 78 -13.70 3.56 -8.58
CA VAL A 78 -15.06 3.73 -8.04
C VAL A 78 -15.92 4.40 -9.09
N ASP A 79 -17.13 3.88 -9.30
CA ASP A 79 -18.10 4.47 -10.22
C ASP A 79 -18.79 5.72 -9.62
N LYS A 80 -19.59 6.40 -10.42
CA LYS A 80 -20.36 7.60 -10.01
C LYS A 80 -21.36 7.35 -8.87
N ASN A 81 -21.70 6.09 -8.60
CA ASN A 81 -22.62 5.70 -7.53
C ASN A 81 -21.90 5.28 -6.26
N GLY A 82 -20.56 5.30 -6.25
CA GLY A 82 -19.74 4.88 -5.13
C GLY A 82 -19.44 3.39 -5.08
N ASN A 83 -19.75 2.63 -6.13
CA ASN A 83 -19.44 1.22 -6.19
C ASN A 83 -18.00 0.99 -6.66
N ILE A 84 -17.31 0.05 -6.04
CA ILE A 84 -15.99 -0.39 -6.47
C ILE A 84 -16.12 -1.16 -7.78
N VAL A 85 -15.26 -0.84 -8.73
CA VAL A 85 -15.24 -1.43 -10.06
C VAL A 85 -13.92 -2.17 -10.26
N GLY A 86 -14.01 -3.46 -10.56
CA GLY A 86 -12.84 -4.31 -10.76
C GLY A 86 -12.05 -4.58 -9.48
N ASP A 87 -10.86 -5.14 -9.67
CA ASP A 87 -9.95 -5.45 -8.56
C ASP A 87 -9.03 -4.25 -8.23
N PRO A 88 -8.54 -4.14 -7.00
CA PRO A 88 -7.53 -3.15 -6.65
C PRO A 88 -6.27 -3.31 -7.52
N ILE A 89 -5.74 -2.19 -7.99
CA ILE A 89 -4.54 -2.13 -8.82
C ILE A 89 -3.33 -1.88 -7.93
N VAL A 90 -2.51 -2.89 -7.71
CA VAL A 90 -1.32 -2.81 -6.86
C VAL A 90 -0.14 -2.25 -7.65
N GLY A 91 0.67 -1.42 -6.99
CA GLY A 91 1.86 -0.79 -7.57
C GLY A 91 1.60 0.59 -8.17
N ASN A 92 2.68 1.25 -8.60
CA ASN A 92 2.60 2.60 -9.13
C ASN A 92 1.88 2.68 -10.48
N LEU A 93 1.44 3.88 -10.85
CA LEU A 93 0.75 4.18 -12.11
C LEU A 93 1.62 5.01 -13.09
N GLU A 94 2.94 4.89 -13.00
CA GLU A 94 3.86 5.60 -13.90
C GLU A 94 3.89 5.01 -15.32
N ASP A 95 3.55 3.73 -15.47
CA ASP A 95 3.52 3.02 -16.74
C ASP A 95 2.35 3.50 -17.64
N GLU A 96 2.68 4.00 -18.83
CA GLU A 96 1.69 4.52 -19.77
C GLU A 96 0.69 3.46 -20.24
N LYS A 97 1.14 2.21 -20.42
CA LYS A 97 0.27 1.11 -20.81
C LYS A 97 -0.77 0.82 -19.74
N LYS A 98 -0.34 0.82 -18.48
CA LYS A 98 -1.24 0.67 -17.32
C LYS A 98 -2.26 1.81 -17.27
N GLN A 99 -1.82 3.05 -17.50
CA GLN A 99 -2.71 4.21 -17.58
C GLN A 99 -3.75 4.08 -18.72
N GLU A 100 -3.34 3.59 -19.89
CA GLU A 100 -4.25 3.33 -21.01
C GLU A 100 -5.27 2.24 -20.68
N GLU A 101 -4.87 1.17 -20.02
CA GLU A 101 -5.77 0.11 -19.54
C GLU A 101 -6.81 0.66 -18.55
N ILE A 102 -6.41 1.53 -17.62
CA ILE A 102 -7.33 2.21 -16.70
C ILE A 102 -8.32 3.08 -17.45
N ILE A 103 -7.88 3.88 -18.42
CA ILE A 103 -8.74 4.73 -19.25
C ILE A 103 -9.75 3.85 -20.02
N LYS A 104 -9.33 2.71 -20.54
CA LYS A 104 -10.21 1.77 -21.20
C LYS A 104 -11.29 1.23 -20.26
N MET A 105 -10.94 0.87 -19.03
CA MET A 105 -11.91 0.46 -18.01
C MET A 105 -12.91 1.59 -17.69
N ILE A 106 -12.44 2.83 -17.60
CA ILE A 106 -13.31 4.00 -17.38
C ILE A 106 -14.33 4.15 -18.52
N GLU A 107 -13.90 4.02 -19.78
CA GLU A 107 -14.80 4.10 -20.93
C GLU A 107 -15.82 2.95 -20.93
N GLU A 108 -15.44 1.75 -20.54
CA GLU A 108 -16.36 0.61 -20.38
C GLU A 108 -17.43 0.88 -19.32
N VAL A 109 -17.04 1.44 -18.17
CA VAL A 109 -17.98 1.83 -17.10
C VAL A 109 -18.95 2.92 -17.59
N LYS A 110 -18.44 3.92 -18.30
CA LYS A 110 -19.26 5.03 -18.85
C LYS A 110 -20.27 4.55 -19.89
N SER A 111 -19.92 3.56 -20.69
CA SER A 111 -20.80 2.99 -21.70
C SER A 111 -21.89 2.09 -21.14
N GLY A 112 -21.84 1.77 -19.82
CA GLY A 112 -22.75 0.82 -19.17
C GLY A 112 -22.47 -0.63 -19.50
N SER A 113 -21.42 -0.93 -20.26
CA SER A 113 -20.88 -2.28 -20.42
C SER A 113 -20.19 -2.68 -19.11
N GLY A 114 -20.29 -3.93 -18.71
CA GLY A 114 -19.48 -4.42 -17.59
C GLY A 114 -17.98 -4.27 -17.90
N VAL A 115 -17.15 -4.13 -16.86
CA VAL A 115 -15.70 -4.05 -17.03
C VAL A 115 -15.19 -5.40 -17.52
N THR A 116 -14.71 -5.45 -18.76
CA THR A 116 -14.08 -6.62 -19.37
C THR A 116 -12.57 -6.51 -19.44
N SER A 117 -12.05 -5.27 -19.34
CA SER A 117 -10.62 -4.99 -19.33
C SER A 117 -10.07 -5.15 -17.92
N THR A 118 -8.91 -5.77 -17.82
CA THR A 118 -8.14 -5.86 -16.58
C THR A 118 -6.85 -5.07 -16.75
N VAL A 119 -6.53 -4.23 -15.77
CA VAL A 119 -5.24 -3.55 -15.74
C VAL A 119 -4.16 -4.57 -15.38
N THR A 120 -3.12 -4.64 -16.21
CA THR A 120 -1.94 -5.43 -15.87
C THR A 120 -1.28 -4.84 -14.63
N GLN A 121 -1.42 -5.50 -13.51
CA GLN A 121 -0.78 -5.10 -12.27
C GLN A 121 0.73 -5.27 -12.42
N GLY A 122 1.40 -4.16 -12.52
CA GLY A 122 2.83 -3.90 -12.61
C GLY A 122 3.78 -5.03 -13.00
N GLN A 123 4.39 -4.90 -14.13
CA GLN A 123 5.54 -5.64 -14.67
C GLN A 123 5.61 -7.15 -14.42
N SER A 124 5.46 -7.89 -15.49
CA SER A 124 5.73 -9.33 -15.67
C SER A 124 4.62 -10.26 -15.17
N ALA A 125 3.78 -10.69 -16.09
CA ALA A 125 3.00 -11.92 -15.94
C ALA A 125 3.94 -13.05 -15.46
N GLY A 126 3.70 -13.56 -14.26
CA GLY A 126 4.41 -14.70 -13.67
C GLY A 126 5.22 -14.41 -12.42
N ALA A 127 5.88 -13.24 -12.29
CA ALA A 127 6.65 -12.89 -11.09
C ALA A 127 5.82 -12.11 -10.05
N ASN A 128 4.71 -11.50 -10.48
CA ASN A 128 3.87 -10.67 -9.62
C ASN A 128 2.85 -11.47 -8.81
N ASP A 129 2.37 -12.60 -9.31
CA ASP A 129 1.46 -13.44 -8.54
C ASP A 129 2.18 -14.01 -7.31
N GLU A 130 3.44 -14.47 -7.49
CA GLU A 130 4.25 -14.97 -6.39
C GLU A 130 4.56 -13.90 -5.34
N LEU A 131 4.94 -12.68 -5.77
CA LEU A 131 5.19 -11.56 -4.86
C LEU A 131 3.92 -11.08 -4.15
N THR A 132 2.81 -10.98 -4.87
CA THR A 132 1.51 -10.61 -4.31
C THR A 132 1.05 -11.61 -3.26
N ASP A 133 1.19 -12.91 -3.53
CA ASP A 133 0.87 -13.97 -2.59
C ASP A 133 1.77 -13.94 -1.34
N LEU A 134 3.05 -13.63 -1.51
CA LEU A 134 3.99 -13.53 -0.40
C LEU A 134 3.67 -12.34 0.50
N TYR A 135 3.39 -11.17 -0.05
CA TYR A 135 2.95 -10.01 0.73
C TYR A 135 1.59 -10.23 1.41
N ALA A 136 0.67 -10.95 0.76
CA ALA A 136 -0.60 -11.32 1.38
C ALA A 136 -0.40 -12.26 2.59
N LYS A 137 0.50 -13.22 2.49
CA LYS A 137 0.87 -14.11 3.62
C LYS A 137 1.49 -13.34 4.77
N GLU A 138 2.37 -12.40 4.49
CA GLU A 138 2.97 -11.52 5.51
C GLU A 138 1.90 -10.69 6.22
N SER A 139 1.00 -10.07 5.45
CA SER A 139 -0.13 -9.31 5.99
C SER A 139 -1.06 -10.16 6.84
N GLU A 140 -1.27 -11.42 6.48
CA GLU A 140 -2.08 -12.36 7.28
C GLU A 140 -1.46 -12.63 8.66
N ILE A 141 -0.13 -12.71 8.74
CA ILE A 141 0.58 -12.89 10.02
C ILE A 141 0.31 -11.68 10.93
N PHE A 142 0.50 -10.47 10.42
CA PHE A 142 0.20 -9.26 11.17
C PHE A 142 -1.29 -9.16 11.56
N GLY A 143 -2.19 -9.54 10.66
CA GLY A 143 -3.64 -9.54 10.90
C GLY A 143 -4.09 -10.51 11.99
N LYS A 144 -3.47 -11.68 12.09
CA LYS A 144 -3.80 -12.68 13.13
C LYS A 144 -3.50 -12.19 14.54
N HIS A 145 -2.44 -11.41 14.70
CA HIS A 145 -1.99 -10.92 16.00
C HIS A 145 -1.91 -9.39 16.03
N GLN A 146 -2.88 -8.75 15.38
CA GLN A 146 -2.90 -7.30 15.17
C GLN A 146 -2.73 -6.49 16.45
N ASP A 147 -3.37 -6.90 17.55
CA ASP A 147 -3.28 -6.19 18.82
C ASP A 147 -1.86 -6.20 19.39
N ILE A 148 -1.14 -7.29 19.22
CA ILE A 148 0.25 -7.43 19.67
C ILE A 148 1.18 -6.61 18.76
N TRP A 149 0.99 -6.70 17.45
CA TRP A 149 1.77 -5.93 16.47
C TRP A 149 1.54 -4.43 16.57
N ASN A 150 0.33 -3.99 16.88
CA ASN A 150 0.04 -2.58 17.14
C ASN A 150 0.86 -2.03 18.32
N LYS A 151 1.10 -2.84 19.36
CA LYS A 151 1.99 -2.44 20.45
C LYS A 151 3.44 -2.28 19.97
N VAL A 152 3.92 -3.17 19.10
CA VAL A 152 5.26 -3.07 18.51
C VAL A 152 5.39 -1.80 17.68
N PHE A 153 4.47 -1.57 16.77
CA PHE A 153 4.48 -0.39 15.88
C PHE A 153 4.32 0.92 16.62
N ALA A 154 3.55 0.96 17.72
CA ALA A 154 3.41 2.15 18.56
C ALA A 154 4.72 2.57 19.22
N THR A 155 5.70 1.67 19.36
CA THR A 155 7.02 1.98 19.91
C THR A 155 8.04 2.44 18.87
N MET A 156 7.73 2.34 17.58
CA MET A 156 8.63 2.75 16.50
C MET A 156 8.58 4.26 16.29
N SER A 157 9.71 4.94 16.42
CA SER A 157 9.83 6.36 16.10
C SER A 157 10.16 6.56 14.62
N LYS A 158 9.80 7.76 14.08
CA LYS A 158 10.10 8.15 12.70
C LYS A 158 11.59 8.03 12.36
N ASP A 159 12.46 8.44 13.28
CA ASP A 159 13.92 8.40 13.13
C ASP A 159 14.45 6.96 13.07
N GLN A 160 13.81 6.04 13.80
CA GLN A 160 14.16 4.63 13.77
C GLN A 160 13.77 4.00 12.43
N ILE A 161 12.62 4.37 11.86
CA ILE A 161 12.17 3.89 10.55
C ILE A 161 13.13 4.35 9.46
N GLU A 162 13.60 5.59 9.49
CA GLU A 162 14.57 6.12 8.52
C GLU A 162 15.94 5.41 8.61
N GLN A 163 16.40 5.07 9.81
CA GLN A 163 17.66 4.36 10.02
C GLN A 163 17.61 2.88 9.62
N THR A 164 16.42 2.34 9.41
CA THR A 164 16.21 0.92 9.09
C THR A 164 15.98 0.66 7.59
N GLN A 165 15.94 1.69 6.76
CA GLN A 165 15.67 1.56 5.31
C GLN A 165 16.62 0.62 4.54
N ASN A 166 17.79 0.33 5.09
CA ASN A 166 18.81 -0.55 4.50
C ASN A 166 18.95 -1.90 5.23
N LYS A 167 18.07 -2.21 6.17
CA LYS A 167 18.11 -3.48 6.90
C LYS A 167 16.96 -4.38 6.46
N PRO A 168 17.13 -5.71 6.48
CA PRO A 168 16.02 -6.64 6.31
C PRO A 168 14.89 -6.32 7.31
N TYR A 169 13.65 -6.40 6.83
CA TYR A 169 12.50 -5.98 7.62
C TYR A 169 12.31 -6.83 8.89
N ASP A 170 12.53 -8.12 8.79
CA ASP A 170 12.51 -9.05 9.92
C ASP A 170 13.55 -8.70 11.01
N GLU A 171 14.74 -8.24 10.61
CA GLU A 171 15.75 -7.78 11.57
C GLU A 171 15.31 -6.51 12.30
N VAL A 172 14.63 -5.61 11.61
CA VAL A 172 14.05 -4.39 12.19
C VAL A 172 13.00 -4.74 13.22
N LEU A 173 12.06 -5.61 12.88
CA LEU A 173 11.01 -6.07 13.79
C LEU A 173 11.58 -6.75 15.02
N LYS A 174 12.55 -7.65 14.83
CA LYS A 174 13.23 -8.33 15.92
C LYS A 174 13.94 -7.36 16.88
N ALA A 175 14.66 -6.40 16.33
CA ALA A 175 15.34 -5.38 17.12
C ALA A 175 14.35 -4.53 17.93
N GLN A 176 13.20 -4.20 17.33
CA GLN A 176 12.17 -3.41 17.99
C GLN A 176 11.48 -4.16 19.12
N VAL A 177 11.18 -5.44 18.93
CA VAL A 177 10.61 -6.31 19.98
C VAL A 177 11.61 -6.47 21.14
N GLU A 178 12.87 -6.72 20.84
CA GLU A 178 13.89 -6.88 21.88
C GLU A 178 14.13 -5.58 22.67
N ALA A 179 14.15 -4.43 22.00
CA ALA A 179 14.30 -3.12 22.65
C ALA A 179 13.13 -2.78 23.60
N ASN A 180 11.95 -3.33 23.36
CA ASN A 180 10.75 -3.06 24.14
C ASN A 180 10.22 -4.30 24.90
N LYS A 181 11.05 -5.30 25.08
CA LYS A 181 10.69 -6.60 25.65
C LYS A 181 9.90 -6.52 26.96
N ALA A 182 10.21 -5.55 27.80
CA ALA A 182 9.51 -5.33 29.07
C ALA A 182 8.04 -4.90 28.92
N SER A 183 7.62 -4.49 27.73
CA SER A 183 6.24 -4.07 27.42
C SER A 183 5.32 -5.21 27.02
N PHE A 184 5.85 -6.43 26.88
CA PHE A 184 5.13 -7.60 26.42
C PHE A 184 5.12 -8.70 27.48
N SER A 185 4.03 -9.47 27.53
CA SER A 185 3.97 -10.69 28.31
C SER A 185 4.83 -11.81 27.68
N GLU A 186 5.10 -12.88 28.43
CA GLU A 186 5.84 -14.04 27.91
C GLU A 186 5.12 -14.70 26.72
N ASP A 187 3.78 -14.77 26.76
CA ASP A 187 2.99 -15.34 25.69
C ASP A 187 3.02 -14.44 24.43
N GLU A 188 2.95 -13.11 24.61
CA GLU A 188 3.07 -12.14 23.50
C GLU A 188 4.46 -12.21 22.87
N LEU A 189 5.52 -12.32 23.65
CA LEU A 189 6.89 -12.47 23.15
C LEU A 189 7.05 -13.74 22.33
N LYS A 190 6.50 -14.85 22.81
CA LYS A 190 6.53 -16.12 22.07
C LYS A 190 5.80 -16.00 20.75
N THR A 191 4.62 -15.38 20.74
CA THR A 191 3.85 -15.13 19.51
C THR A 191 4.64 -14.27 18.53
N LEU A 192 5.26 -13.18 19.00
CA LEU A 192 6.09 -12.30 18.17
C LEU A 192 7.31 -13.01 17.60
N GLU A 193 7.96 -13.89 18.39
CA GLU A 193 9.09 -14.68 17.91
C GLU A 193 8.68 -15.67 16.80
N GLU A 194 7.53 -16.33 16.94
CA GLU A 194 6.98 -17.22 15.92
C GLU A 194 6.61 -16.46 14.64
N ASP A 195 5.93 -15.31 14.78
CA ASP A 195 5.56 -14.45 13.66
C ASP A 195 6.79 -13.92 12.91
N ILE A 196 7.80 -13.39 13.64
CA ILE A 196 9.05 -12.89 13.04
C ILE A 196 9.77 -13.99 12.26
N LYS A 197 9.72 -15.23 12.74
CA LYS A 197 10.32 -16.37 12.06
C LYS A 197 9.62 -16.66 10.72
N MET A 198 8.28 -16.59 10.71
CA MET A 198 7.49 -16.74 9.49
C MET A 198 7.72 -15.58 8.52
N ILE A 199 7.77 -14.34 9.01
CA ILE A 199 8.06 -13.14 8.23
C ILE A 199 9.47 -13.25 7.60
N SER A 200 10.49 -13.66 8.36
CA SER A 200 11.85 -13.84 7.85
C SER A 200 11.91 -14.83 6.68
N GLU A 201 11.13 -15.89 6.74
CA GLU A 201 11.07 -16.87 5.65
C GLU A 201 10.35 -16.30 4.42
N ILE A 202 9.28 -15.53 4.62
CA ILE A 202 8.56 -14.84 3.54
C ILE A 202 9.46 -13.78 2.90
N GLU A 203 10.18 -12.98 3.68
CA GLU A 203 11.12 -11.95 3.19
C GLU A 203 12.23 -12.54 2.31
N LYS A 204 12.74 -13.72 2.65
CA LYS A 204 13.71 -14.43 1.79
C LYS A 204 13.08 -14.82 0.45
N GLN A 205 11.86 -15.33 0.47
CA GLN A 205 11.14 -15.69 -0.75
C GLN A 205 10.83 -14.45 -1.59
N ILE A 206 10.47 -13.31 -0.96
CA ILE A 206 10.28 -12.02 -1.63
C ILE A 206 11.58 -11.56 -2.31
N ALA A 207 12.70 -11.64 -1.62
CA ALA A 207 14.01 -11.27 -2.18
C ALA A 207 14.39 -12.15 -3.37
N GLU A 208 14.15 -13.45 -3.30
CA GLU A 208 14.38 -14.38 -4.40
C GLU A 208 13.46 -14.13 -5.60
N ALA A 209 12.16 -13.90 -5.35
CA ALA A 209 11.19 -13.59 -6.39
C ALA A 209 11.50 -12.26 -7.07
N SER A 210 11.88 -11.23 -6.30
CA SER A 210 12.30 -9.92 -6.83
C SER A 210 13.56 -10.00 -7.68
N ALA A 211 14.53 -10.82 -7.27
CA ALA A 211 15.77 -11.04 -8.03
C ALA A 211 15.52 -11.79 -9.36
N LYS A 212 14.51 -12.66 -9.43
CA LYS A 212 14.09 -13.34 -10.67
C LYS A 212 13.38 -12.38 -11.62
N ALA A 213 12.59 -11.44 -11.09
CA ALA A 213 11.86 -10.45 -11.89
C ALA A 213 12.78 -9.38 -12.53
N SER A 214 13.99 -9.20 -12.00
CA SER A 214 14.96 -8.19 -12.48
C SER A 214 15.91 -8.74 -13.57
N LYS A 215 15.74 -9.98 -14.03
CA LYS A 215 16.53 -10.63 -15.10
C LYS A 215 15.69 -10.78 -16.36
#